data_053542eb2defc44667e2726f4446942c
#
_entry.id   053542eb2defc44667e2726f4446942c
#
_cell.length_a   1.000
_cell.length_b   1.000
_cell.length_c   1.000
_cell.angle_alpha   90.00
_cell.angle_beta   90.00
_cell.angle_gamma   90.00
#
_symmetry.space_group_name_H-M   'P 1'
#
loop_
_entity.id
_entity.type
_entity.pdbx_description
1 polymer ?
#
loop_
_entity_poly.entity_id
_entity_poly.type
_entity_poly.pdbx_seq_one_letter_code
_entity_poly.pdbx_strand_id
1 'polypeptide(L)'
;MIIFIVFVVLFFLCKDSLLKMMYPKMYKEIVSIYEEKYQVEENLIFAVIKAESNFDAKAVSNRNAIGLMQLMEETAKDVARKNNIELNSDNVRQELEDVYRNIEIGTCYLATLLKRYDSKEVALAAYNAGIGTVDGWIEKGIIKNDGSDIENIPYKETNNYVRKILRDYKIYEVLYP
;
A
#
# COMPACT_ATOMS: atom_id res chain seq x y z
N MET A 1 1.55 -5.36 44.39
CA MET A 1 0.22 -5.01 43.84
C MET A 1 0.19 -3.59 43.26
N ILE A 2 0.53 -2.55 44.02
CA ILE A 2 0.51 -1.14 43.58
C ILE A 2 1.42 -0.90 42.35
N ILE A 3 2.66 -1.40 42.34
CA ILE A 3 3.62 -1.27 41.23
C ILE A 3 3.07 -1.87 39.92
N PHE A 4 2.41 -3.02 40.00
CA PHE A 4 1.78 -3.66 38.84
C PHE A 4 0.63 -2.80 38.29
N ILE A 5 -0.21 -2.25 39.16
CA ILE A 5 -1.31 -1.35 38.72
C ILE A 5 -0.76 -0.10 38.08
N VAL A 6 0.29 0.53 38.60
CA VAL A 6 0.96 1.68 38.02
C VAL A 6 1.52 1.34 36.62
N PHE A 7 2.14 0.17 36.49
CA PHE A 7 2.69 -0.27 35.19
C PHE A 7 1.58 -0.47 34.13
N VAL A 8 0.46 -1.08 34.51
CA VAL A 8 -0.71 -1.26 33.64
C VAL A 8 -1.30 0.08 33.25
N VAL A 9 -1.47 1.01 34.19
CA VAL A 9 -1.97 2.37 33.86
C VAL A 9 -1.02 3.12 32.91
N LEU A 10 0.27 3.09 33.17
CA LEU A 10 1.27 3.70 32.28
C LEU A 10 1.27 3.06 30.89
N PHE A 11 1.12 1.75 30.78
CA PHE A 11 1.00 1.06 29.51
C PHE A 11 -0.22 1.55 28.72
N PHE A 12 -1.39 1.65 29.37
CA PHE A 12 -2.61 2.17 28.71
C PHE A 12 -2.51 3.64 28.32
N LEU A 13 -1.79 4.47 29.08
CA LEU A 13 -1.56 5.88 28.75
C LEU A 13 -0.56 6.05 27.59
N CYS A 14 0.43 5.16 27.47
CA CYS A 14 1.49 5.27 26.47
C CYS A 14 1.23 4.44 25.19
N LYS A 15 0.25 3.51 25.20
CA LYS A 15 0.05 2.58 24.09
C LYS A 15 -0.18 3.26 22.75
N ASP A 16 -0.99 4.33 22.72
CA ASP A 16 -1.31 5.04 21.48
C ASP A 16 -0.10 5.79 20.94
N SER A 17 0.73 6.36 21.82
CA SER A 17 1.99 6.98 21.42
C SER A 17 2.99 5.96 20.86
N LEU A 18 3.08 4.78 21.49
CA LEU A 18 3.92 3.69 21.01
C LEU A 18 3.42 3.14 19.68
N LEU A 19 2.11 2.97 19.52
CA LEU A 19 1.51 2.53 18.27
C LEU A 19 1.73 3.56 17.16
N LYS A 20 1.57 4.86 17.42
CA LYS A 20 1.86 5.92 16.43
C LYS A 20 3.33 5.95 16.00
N MET A 21 4.26 5.55 16.88
CA MET A 21 5.66 5.39 16.49
C MET A 21 5.87 4.18 15.56
N MET A 22 5.11 3.11 15.72
CA MET A 22 5.13 1.93 14.84
C MET A 22 4.34 2.12 13.55
N TYR A 23 3.35 3.01 13.55
CA TYR A 23 2.46 3.33 12.43
C TYR A 23 2.50 4.85 12.14
N PRO A 24 3.65 5.39 11.74
CA PRO A 24 3.77 6.82 11.48
C PRO A 24 3.01 7.22 10.21
N LYS A 25 2.55 8.48 10.13
CA LYS A 25 2.09 9.13 8.91
C LYS A 25 3.20 10.02 8.34
N MET A 26 4.33 9.42 7.95
CA MET A 26 5.39 10.15 7.25
C MET A 26 4.91 10.61 5.87
N TYR A 27 5.36 11.78 5.43
CA TYR A 27 4.95 12.37 4.13
C TYR A 27 3.44 12.69 4.04
N LYS A 28 2.79 12.98 5.16
CA LYS A 28 1.33 13.17 5.23
C LYS A 28 0.83 14.20 4.23
N GLU A 29 1.51 15.37 4.12
CA GLU A 29 1.10 16.44 3.21
C GLU A 29 1.09 15.96 1.75
N ILE A 30 2.06 15.14 1.36
CA ILE A 30 2.13 14.59 0.00
C ILE A 30 1.04 13.53 -0.22
N VAL A 31 0.85 12.64 0.76
CA VAL A 31 -0.21 11.62 0.71
C VAL A 31 -1.58 12.26 0.60
N SER A 32 -1.86 13.33 1.39
CA SER A 32 -3.16 14.04 1.34
C SER A 32 -3.44 14.68 -0.02
N ILE A 33 -2.41 15.19 -0.72
CA ILE A 33 -2.57 15.72 -2.09
C ILE A 33 -3.07 14.62 -3.04
N TYR A 34 -2.47 13.43 -2.97
CA TYR A 34 -2.79 12.35 -3.89
C TYR A 34 -4.00 11.50 -3.46
N GLU A 35 -4.33 11.47 -2.16
CA GLU A 35 -5.63 11.03 -1.65
C GLU A 35 -6.77 11.79 -2.33
N GLU A 36 -6.72 13.13 -2.27
CA GLU A 36 -7.73 14.01 -2.87
C GLU A 36 -7.77 13.85 -4.40
N LYS A 37 -6.60 13.84 -5.05
CA LYS A 37 -6.48 13.74 -6.51
C LYS A 37 -7.05 12.43 -7.06
N TYR A 38 -6.75 11.31 -6.41
CA TYR A 38 -7.09 9.97 -6.92
C TYR A 38 -8.24 9.29 -6.18
N GLN A 39 -8.77 9.93 -5.14
CA GLN A 39 -9.89 9.43 -4.31
C GLN A 39 -9.58 8.05 -3.71
N VAL A 40 -8.40 7.91 -3.13
CA VAL A 40 -7.95 6.72 -2.40
C VAL A 40 -7.80 7.09 -0.93
N GLU A 41 -8.42 6.34 -0.04
CA GLU A 41 -8.37 6.58 1.41
C GLU A 41 -6.93 6.71 1.94
N GLU A 42 -6.63 7.81 2.62
CA GLU A 42 -5.30 8.15 3.17
C GLU A 42 -4.70 6.99 3.98
N ASN A 43 -5.52 6.39 4.85
CA ASN A 43 -5.08 5.28 5.70
C ASN A 43 -4.70 4.03 4.90
N LEU A 44 -5.32 3.80 3.74
CA LEU A 44 -4.95 2.71 2.84
C LEU A 44 -3.61 2.99 2.15
N ILE A 45 -3.37 4.23 1.72
CA ILE A 45 -2.09 4.63 1.13
C ILE A 45 -0.95 4.41 2.14
N PHE A 46 -1.14 4.84 3.40
CA PHE A 46 -0.16 4.62 4.46
C PHE A 46 0.09 3.14 4.75
N ALA A 47 -0.96 2.30 4.75
CA ALA A 47 -0.82 0.88 4.95
C ALA A 47 -0.01 0.21 3.81
N VAL A 48 -0.21 0.65 2.56
CA VAL A 48 0.57 0.18 1.41
C VAL A 48 2.03 0.62 1.55
N ILE A 49 2.32 1.91 1.77
CA ILE A 49 3.69 2.41 1.94
C ILE A 49 4.42 1.67 3.07
N LYS A 50 3.72 1.45 4.19
CA LYS A 50 4.29 0.69 5.31
C LYS A 50 4.58 -0.76 4.94
N ALA A 51 3.72 -1.41 4.20
CA ALA A 51 3.90 -2.79 3.77
C ALA A 51 5.04 -2.95 2.77
N GLU A 52 5.17 -2.01 1.83
CA GLU A 52 6.13 -2.04 0.73
C GLU A 52 7.55 -1.67 1.15
N SER A 53 7.72 -0.57 1.84
CA SER A 53 9.05 -0.03 2.14
C SER A 53 9.29 0.26 3.63
N ASN A 54 8.25 0.18 4.46
CA ASN A 54 8.27 0.73 5.81
C ASN A 54 8.76 2.20 5.85
N PHE A 55 8.30 2.99 4.88
CA PHE A 55 8.64 4.42 4.68
C PHE A 55 10.08 4.70 4.24
N ASP A 56 10.82 3.71 3.75
CA ASP A 56 12.14 3.94 3.15
C ASP A 56 11.98 4.40 1.69
N ALA A 57 12.20 5.69 1.44
CA ALA A 57 12.11 6.28 0.10
C ALA A 57 13.19 5.76 -0.87
N LYS A 58 14.26 5.16 -0.36
CA LYS A 58 15.37 4.61 -1.16
C LYS A 58 15.33 3.10 -1.27
N ALA A 59 14.26 2.46 -0.77
CA ALA A 59 14.12 1.02 -0.83
C ALA A 59 14.16 0.50 -2.28
N VAL A 60 14.98 -0.52 -2.51
CA VAL A 60 15.02 -1.24 -3.78
C VAL A 60 14.92 -2.73 -3.49
N SER A 61 13.93 -3.40 -4.07
CA SER A 61 13.74 -4.83 -3.88
C SER A 61 14.66 -5.66 -4.80
N ASN A 62 14.76 -6.97 -4.51
CA ASN A 62 15.48 -7.92 -5.37
C ASN A 62 14.88 -8.03 -6.79
N ARG A 63 13.64 -7.55 -6.99
CA ARG A 63 12.97 -7.49 -8.30
C ARG A 63 13.06 -6.10 -8.94
N ASN A 64 13.92 -5.21 -8.41
CA ASN A 64 14.08 -3.82 -8.84
C ASN A 64 12.81 -2.95 -8.69
N ALA A 65 11.93 -3.27 -7.75
CA ALA A 65 10.88 -2.34 -7.35
C ALA A 65 11.47 -1.22 -6.49
N ILE A 66 11.02 0.02 -6.68
CA ILE A 66 11.70 1.24 -6.21
C ILE A 66 10.79 2.09 -5.32
N GLY A 67 11.35 2.59 -4.23
CA GLY A 67 10.82 3.67 -3.41
C GLY A 67 9.69 3.27 -2.46
N LEU A 68 8.97 4.26 -1.97
CA LEU A 68 7.97 4.14 -0.91
C LEU A 68 6.87 3.11 -1.22
N MET A 69 6.38 3.10 -2.45
CA MET A 69 5.29 2.23 -2.90
C MET A 69 5.78 1.08 -3.80
N GLN A 70 7.11 0.84 -3.84
CA GLN A 70 7.77 -0.28 -4.53
C GLN A 70 7.28 -0.47 -5.98
N LEU A 71 7.45 0.56 -6.79
CA LEU A 71 7.02 0.53 -8.18
C LEU A 71 8.08 -0.08 -9.10
N MET A 72 7.65 -0.98 -9.98
CA MET A 72 8.45 -1.43 -11.12
C MET A 72 8.47 -0.35 -12.18
N GLU A 73 9.62 -0.12 -12.84
CA GLU A 73 9.75 0.93 -13.88
C GLU A 73 8.71 0.80 -15.00
N GLU A 74 8.46 -0.42 -15.48
CA GLU A 74 7.48 -0.65 -16.54
C GLU A 74 6.04 -0.36 -16.07
N THR A 75 5.71 -0.71 -14.82
CA THR A 75 4.41 -0.35 -14.23
C THR A 75 4.26 1.16 -14.13
N ALA A 76 5.30 1.86 -13.67
CA ALA A 76 5.29 3.31 -13.56
C ALA A 76 5.11 4.01 -14.91
N LYS A 77 5.83 3.56 -15.95
CA LYS A 77 5.67 4.06 -17.34
C LYS A 77 4.25 3.87 -17.86
N ASP A 78 3.68 2.68 -17.64
CA ASP A 78 2.33 2.36 -18.11
C ASP A 78 1.26 3.20 -17.40
N VAL A 79 1.36 3.33 -16.06
CA VAL A 79 0.47 4.16 -15.25
C VAL A 79 0.59 5.63 -15.66
N ALA A 80 1.80 6.17 -15.76
CA ALA A 80 2.04 7.55 -16.14
C ALA A 80 1.46 7.87 -17.52
N ARG A 81 1.73 7.01 -18.52
CA ARG A 81 1.20 7.16 -19.88
C ARG A 81 -0.33 7.16 -19.92
N LYS A 82 -0.97 6.23 -19.22
CA LYS A 82 -2.45 6.08 -19.21
C LYS A 82 -3.17 7.22 -18.50
N ASN A 83 -2.50 7.87 -17.56
CA ASN A 83 -3.10 8.91 -16.70
C ASN A 83 -2.54 10.31 -16.97
N ASN A 84 -1.77 10.49 -18.06
CA ASN A 84 -1.14 11.76 -18.42
C ASN A 84 -0.29 12.35 -17.29
N ILE A 85 0.42 11.50 -16.54
CA ILE A 85 1.40 11.93 -15.55
C ILE A 85 2.73 12.12 -16.29
N GLU A 86 3.32 13.30 -16.12
CA GLU A 86 4.64 13.58 -16.69
C GLU A 86 5.70 12.70 -16.01
N LEU A 87 6.42 11.91 -16.79
CA LEU A 87 7.48 11.02 -16.32
C LEU A 87 8.62 11.04 -17.34
N ASN A 88 9.83 11.33 -16.89
CA ASN A 88 11.01 11.27 -17.73
C ASN A 88 11.36 9.81 -18.05
N SER A 89 11.03 9.37 -19.27
CA SER A 89 11.23 8.00 -19.75
C SER A 89 12.69 7.56 -19.77
N ASP A 90 13.64 8.51 -19.91
CA ASP A 90 15.06 8.21 -19.99
C ASP A 90 15.68 7.98 -18.60
N ASN A 91 14.99 8.38 -17.53
CA ASN A 91 15.50 8.30 -16.16
C ASN A 91 14.44 7.91 -15.14
N VAL A 92 13.60 6.93 -15.48
CA VAL A 92 12.46 6.49 -14.65
C VAL A 92 12.88 6.10 -13.24
N ARG A 93 14.03 5.43 -13.10
CA ARG A 93 14.55 5.04 -11.79
C ARG A 93 14.72 6.24 -10.87
N GLN A 94 15.34 7.31 -11.34
CA GLN A 94 15.55 8.52 -10.54
C GLN A 94 14.24 9.21 -10.19
N GLU A 95 13.28 9.23 -11.11
CA GLU A 95 11.91 9.74 -10.87
C GLU A 95 11.22 8.94 -9.76
N LEU A 96 11.42 7.61 -9.71
CA LEU A 96 10.83 6.75 -8.67
C LEU A 96 11.55 6.81 -7.32
N GLU A 97 12.75 7.36 -7.25
CA GLU A 97 13.45 7.69 -6.00
C GLU A 97 12.95 9.01 -5.39
N ASP A 98 12.25 9.85 -6.18
CA ASP A 98 11.58 11.05 -5.69
C ASP A 98 10.28 10.70 -4.98
N VAL A 99 10.11 11.25 -3.76
CA VAL A 99 8.96 10.95 -2.88
C VAL A 99 7.63 11.35 -3.50
N TYR A 100 7.58 12.53 -4.13
CA TYR A 100 6.35 13.04 -4.76
C TYR A 100 5.92 12.14 -5.92
N ARG A 101 6.86 11.82 -6.81
CA ARG A 101 6.59 10.97 -7.98
C ARG A 101 6.20 9.56 -7.58
N ASN A 102 6.90 8.98 -6.61
CA ASN A 102 6.63 7.62 -6.17
C ASN A 102 5.21 7.51 -5.57
N ILE A 103 4.84 8.44 -4.67
CA ILE A 103 3.50 8.45 -4.06
C ILE A 103 2.44 8.78 -5.11
N GLU A 104 2.69 9.72 -6.04
CA GLU A 104 1.76 10.05 -7.12
C GLU A 104 1.42 8.83 -7.96
N ILE A 105 2.44 8.21 -8.56
CA ILE A 105 2.26 7.09 -9.49
C ILE A 105 1.71 5.86 -8.75
N GLY A 106 2.21 5.58 -7.54
CA GLY A 106 1.74 4.45 -6.73
C GLY A 106 0.29 4.58 -6.31
N THR A 107 -0.13 5.79 -5.89
CA THR A 107 -1.53 6.06 -5.52
C THR A 107 -2.44 6.00 -6.75
N CYS A 108 -2.00 6.53 -7.90
CA CYS A 108 -2.72 6.41 -9.17
C CYS A 108 -2.90 4.95 -9.59
N TYR A 109 -1.85 4.14 -9.46
CA TYR A 109 -1.93 2.70 -9.75
C TYR A 109 -2.91 2.00 -8.81
N LEU A 110 -2.83 2.25 -7.50
CA LEU A 110 -3.76 1.70 -6.52
C LEU A 110 -5.21 2.09 -6.82
N ALA A 111 -5.46 3.38 -7.15
CA ALA A 111 -6.78 3.86 -7.57
C ALA A 111 -7.31 3.11 -8.81
N THR A 112 -6.44 2.86 -9.79
CA THR A 112 -6.79 2.11 -11.00
C THR A 112 -7.22 0.68 -10.66
N LEU A 113 -6.53 0.02 -9.73
CA LEU A 113 -6.86 -1.33 -9.29
C LEU A 113 -8.15 -1.37 -8.47
N LEU A 114 -8.36 -0.40 -7.56
CA LEU A 114 -9.60 -0.28 -6.77
C LEU A 114 -10.83 -0.02 -7.64
N LYS A 115 -10.66 0.62 -8.81
CA LYS A 115 -11.75 0.81 -9.79
C LYS A 115 -11.97 -0.42 -10.66
N ARG A 116 -10.95 -1.26 -10.84
CA ARG A 116 -11.02 -2.46 -11.69
C ARG A 116 -11.70 -3.63 -11.01
N TYR A 117 -11.48 -3.81 -9.72
CA TYR A 117 -11.94 -4.97 -8.97
C TYR A 117 -13.03 -4.59 -7.96
N ASP A 118 -13.93 -5.53 -7.67
CA ASP A 118 -15.08 -5.28 -6.80
C ASP A 118 -14.71 -5.27 -5.31
N SER A 119 -13.45 -5.61 -4.99
CA SER A 119 -12.96 -5.61 -3.61
C SER A 119 -11.57 -5.04 -3.47
N LYS A 120 -11.33 -4.45 -2.31
CA LYS A 120 -10.03 -3.92 -1.87
C LYS A 120 -8.98 -5.04 -1.80
N GLU A 121 -9.39 -6.22 -1.40
CA GLU A 121 -8.59 -7.42 -1.26
C GLU A 121 -8.00 -7.86 -2.61
N VAL A 122 -8.82 -7.93 -3.63
CA VAL A 122 -8.41 -8.34 -4.98
C VAL A 122 -7.55 -7.25 -5.63
N ALA A 123 -7.88 -5.97 -5.41
CA ALA A 123 -7.06 -4.84 -5.85
C ALA A 123 -5.64 -4.90 -5.25
N LEU A 124 -5.51 -5.18 -3.96
CA LEU A 124 -4.22 -5.34 -3.29
C LEU A 124 -3.47 -6.58 -3.78
N ALA A 125 -4.17 -7.68 -4.04
CA ALA A 125 -3.56 -8.86 -4.66
C ALA A 125 -2.98 -8.52 -6.04
N ALA A 126 -3.70 -7.74 -6.86
CA ALA A 126 -3.25 -7.30 -8.18
C ALA A 126 -2.09 -6.28 -8.09
N TYR A 127 -2.05 -5.46 -7.07
CA TYR A 127 -0.91 -4.57 -6.81
C TYR A 127 0.39 -5.37 -6.63
N ASN A 128 0.34 -6.44 -5.86
CA ASN A 128 1.51 -7.27 -5.55
C ASN A 128 1.85 -8.31 -6.63
N ALA A 129 0.85 -9.06 -7.12
CA ALA A 129 1.06 -10.17 -8.06
C ALA A 129 0.93 -9.77 -9.54
N GLY A 130 0.43 -8.56 -9.82
CA GLY A 130 0.15 -8.05 -11.16
C GLY A 130 -1.25 -8.41 -11.67
N ILE A 131 -1.81 -7.50 -12.48
CA ILE A 131 -3.17 -7.59 -13.03
C ILE A 131 -3.39 -8.92 -13.77
N GLY A 132 -2.49 -9.28 -14.70
CA GLY A 132 -2.65 -10.49 -15.51
C GLY A 132 -2.66 -11.79 -14.70
N THR A 133 -1.92 -11.82 -13.59
CA THR A 133 -1.92 -12.97 -12.66
C THR A 133 -3.27 -13.10 -11.97
N VAL A 134 -3.79 -11.99 -11.44
CA VAL A 134 -5.06 -11.98 -10.69
C VAL A 134 -6.25 -12.23 -11.62
N ASP A 135 -6.27 -11.62 -12.79
CA ASP A 135 -7.28 -11.89 -13.82
C ASP A 135 -7.31 -13.38 -14.18
N GLY A 136 -6.14 -14.01 -14.37
CA GLY A 136 -6.05 -15.44 -14.61
C GLY A 136 -6.53 -16.31 -13.44
N TRP A 137 -6.42 -15.85 -12.19
CA TRP A 137 -7.00 -16.56 -11.04
C TRP A 137 -8.53 -16.46 -11.02
N ILE A 138 -9.07 -15.28 -11.34
CA ILE A 138 -10.52 -15.06 -11.42
C ILE A 138 -11.12 -15.88 -12.56
N GLU A 139 -10.53 -15.83 -13.76
CA GLU A 139 -11.00 -16.58 -14.94
C GLU A 139 -11.03 -18.11 -14.71
N LYS A 140 -10.06 -18.62 -13.93
CA LYS A 140 -9.99 -20.03 -13.55
C LYS A 140 -10.87 -20.40 -12.35
N GLY A 141 -11.60 -19.44 -11.77
CA GLY A 141 -12.40 -19.65 -10.57
C GLY A 141 -11.61 -19.99 -9.31
N ILE A 142 -10.32 -19.62 -9.25
CA ILE A 142 -9.46 -19.85 -8.07
C ILE A 142 -9.81 -18.87 -6.97
N ILE A 143 -10.07 -17.60 -7.33
CA ILE A 143 -10.57 -16.56 -6.44
C ILE A 143 -11.73 -15.83 -7.10
N LYS A 144 -12.61 -15.24 -6.28
CA LYS A 144 -13.72 -14.40 -6.74
C LYS A 144 -13.30 -12.94 -6.80
N ASN A 145 -13.92 -12.19 -7.72
CA ASN A 145 -13.67 -10.75 -7.86
C ASN A 145 -14.14 -9.92 -6.66
N ASP A 146 -15.10 -10.44 -5.88
CA ASP A 146 -15.62 -9.81 -4.67
C ASP A 146 -14.72 -9.99 -3.42
N GLY A 147 -13.64 -10.77 -3.54
CA GLY A 147 -12.67 -10.99 -2.47
C GLY A 147 -13.15 -11.87 -1.32
N SER A 148 -14.34 -12.50 -1.44
CA SER A 148 -14.92 -13.32 -0.36
C SER A 148 -14.13 -14.60 -0.03
N ASP A 149 -13.12 -14.92 -0.84
CA ASP A 149 -12.30 -16.14 -0.75
C ASP A 149 -10.80 -15.89 -0.95
N ILE A 150 -10.32 -14.74 -0.44
CA ILE A 150 -8.89 -14.35 -0.54
C ILE A 150 -7.92 -15.37 0.07
N GLU A 151 -8.40 -16.27 0.93
CA GLU A 151 -7.62 -17.38 1.47
C GLU A 151 -7.15 -18.33 0.36
N ASN A 152 -7.84 -18.37 -0.79
CA ASN A 152 -7.50 -19.21 -1.94
C ASN A 152 -6.43 -18.60 -2.83
N ILE A 153 -5.93 -17.39 -2.54
CA ILE A 153 -4.81 -16.79 -3.30
C ILE A 153 -3.64 -17.77 -3.33
N PRO A 154 -3.21 -18.27 -4.53
CA PRO A 154 -2.22 -19.35 -4.64
C PRO A 154 -0.83 -18.95 -4.17
N TYR A 155 -0.46 -17.69 -4.36
CA TYR A 155 0.84 -17.18 -3.96
C TYR A 155 0.81 -16.80 -2.48
N LYS A 156 1.49 -17.59 -1.65
CA LYS A 156 1.58 -17.36 -0.20
C LYS A 156 2.09 -15.93 0.13
N GLU A 157 3.04 -15.43 -0.66
CA GLU A 157 3.55 -14.07 -0.53
C GLU A 157 2.43 -13.05 -0.69
N THR A 158 1.64 -13.14 -1.77
CA THR A 158 0.53 -12.24 -2.06
C THR A 158 -0.59 -12.35 -1.03
N ASN A 159 -0.93 -13.58 -0.58
CA ASN A 159 -1.92 -13.79 0.47
C ASN A 159 -1.51 -13.08 1.78
N ASN A 160 -0.25 -13.26 2.20
CA ASN A 160 0.30 -12.61 3.38
C ASN A 160 0.34 -11.07 3.22
N TYR A 161 0.69 -10.58 2.02
CA TYR A 161 0.71 -9.16 1.69
C TYR A 161 -0.67 -8.52 1.87
N VAL A 162 -1.70 -9.10 1.26
CA VAL A 162 -3.08 -8.60 1.40
C VAL A 162 -3.50 -8.55 2.86
N ARG A 163 -3.31 -9.64 3.61
CA ARG A 163 -3.66 -9.71 5.04
C ARG A 163 -2.90 -8.68 5.88
N LYS A 164 -1.61 -8.47 5.58
CA LYS A 164 -0.78 -7.47 6.26
C LYS A 164 -1.34 -6.07 6.05
N ILE A 165 -1.64 -5.69 4.80
CA ILE A 165 -2.15 -4.35 4.51
C ILE A 165 -3.53 -4.13 5.13
N LEU A 166 -4.45 -5.06 5.02
CA LEU A 166 -5.77 -4.95 5.62
C LEU A 166 -5.74 -4.80 7.14
N ARG A 167 -4.84 -5.53 7.80
CA ARG A 167 -4.60 -5.37 9.24
C ARG A 167 -4.04 -3.98 9.54
N ASP A 168 -3.01 -3.55 8.82
CA ASP A 168 -2.34 -2.28 9.05
C ASP A 168 -3.26 -1.09 8.73
N TYR A 169 -4.10 -1.21 7.69
CA TYR A 169 -5.14 -0.24 7.35
C TYR A 169 -6.13 -0.06 8.52
N LYS A 170 -6.65 -1.15 9.11
CA LYS A 170 -7.52 -1.09 10.29
C LYS A 170 -6.83 -0.44 11.50
N ILE A 171 -5.54 -0.66 11.67
CA ILE A 171 -4.77 -0.01 12.74
C ILE A 171 -4.68 1.50 12.48
N TYR A 172 -4.41 1.92 11.24
CA TYR A 172 -4.41 3.34 10.87
C TYR A 172 -5.77 3.99 11.11
N GLU A 173 -6.88 3.35 10.75
CA GLU A 173 -8.24 3.86 11.01
C GLU A 173 -8.50 4.10 12.51
N VAL A 174 -8.03 3.20 13.37
CA VAL A 174 -8.17 3.34 14.85
C VAL A 174 -7.27 4.43 15.41
N LEU A 175 -6.04 4.55 14.91
CA LEU A 175 -5.05 5.50 15.43
C LEU A 175 -5.24 6.93 14.93
N TYR A 176 -5.87 7.07 13.77
CA TYR A 176 -6.04 8.34 13.05
C TYR A 176 -7.46 8.42 12.47
N PRO A 177 -8.47 8.50 13.36
CA PRO A 177 -9.88 8.56 12.99
C PRO A 177 -10.25 9.81 12.20
#